data_18ea9cf31700cb02f554289052e72d0f
#
_entry.id   18ea9cf31700cb02f554289052e72d0f
#
_cell.length_a   1.000
_cell.length_b   1.000
_cell.length_c   1.000
_cell.angle_alpha   90.00
_cell.angle_beta   90.00
_cell.angle_gamma   90.00
#
_symmetry.space_group_name_H-M   'P 1'
#
loop_
_entity.id
_entity.type
_entity.pdbx_description
1 polymer ?
#
loop_
_entity_poly.entity_id
_entity_poly.type
_entity_poly.pdbx_seq_one_letter_code
_entity_poly.pdbx_strand_id
1 'polypeptide(L)'
;MIARDRAPWLAGAVLGAVVVLLVLPALRVDAAPTPPAGALHVTAQSTGEVAVRPAGTVLRTADLRAGGPDRRGAVTIVNQTARVLRIRARVTPVGNELDGLLSVSMRAGATPLGTQLLRSRAGWLQASIVLRPLERRRLDIVVSPTSRPGAGLAGREADARLDLRSEVVR
;
A
#
# COMPACT_ATOMS: atom_id res chain seq x y z
N MET A 1 -33.02 -10.67 76.23
CA MET A 1 -33.39 -9.52 75.41
C MET A 1 -32.09 -8.99 74.84
N ILE A 2 -31.75 -9.41 73.57
CA ILE A 2 -30.46 -9.20 72.98
C ILE A 2 -30.68 -8.38 71.70
N ALA A 3 -30.29 -7.09 71.74
CA ALA A 3 -30.25 -6.23 70.57
C ALA A 3 -28.96 -6.53 69.80
N ARG A 4 -29.06 -6.92 68.58
CA ARG A 4 -27.95 -7.19 67.64
C ARG A 4 -27.71 -5.96 66.81
N ASP A 5 -26.62 -5.26 67.06
CA ASP A 5 -26.03 -4.24 66.21
C ASP A 5 -25.60 -4.87 64.86
N ARG A 6 -26.26 -4.48 63.80
CA ARG A 6 -25.83 -4.77 62.45
C ARG A 6 -25.81 -3.48 61.65
N ALA A 7 -24.70 -2.78 61.67
CA ALA A 7 -24.42 -1.84 60.56
C ALA A 7 -23.07 -1.09 60.69
N PRO A 8 -21.93 -1.73 60.42
CA PRO A 8 -20.81 -0.93 59.90
C PRO A 8 -20.31 -1.39 58.53
N TRP A 9 -20.86 -2.46 57.93
CA TRP A 9 -20.28 -3.03 56.71
C TRP A 9 -20.74 -2.37 55.38
N LEU A 10 -21.85 -1.70 55.39
CA LEU A 10 -22.40 -1.08 54.18
C LEU A 10 -21.78 0.28 53.84
N ALA A 11 -21.21 0.99 54.80
CA ALA A 11 -20.59 2.30 54.57
C ALA A 11 -19.24 2.18 53.85
N GLY A 12 -18.46 1.12 54.09
CA GLY A 12 -17.16 0.93 53.46
C GLY A 12 -17.22 0.53 51.96
N ALA A 13 -18.24 -0.25 51.61
CA ALA A 13 -18.39 -0.72 50.25
C ALA A 13 -18.82 0.37 49.24
N VAL A 14 -19.61 1.34 49.70
CA VAL A 14 -20.07 2.45 48.84
C VAL A 14 -18.95 3.46 48.60
N LEU A 15 -18.07 3.73 49.55
CA LEU A 15 -16.93 4.63 49.36
C LEU A 15 -15.87 4.05 48.40
N GLY A 16 -15.62 2.75 48.48
CA GLY A 16 -14.68 2.08 47.56
C GLY A 16 -15.17 2.09 46.09
N ALA A 17 -16.48 1.90 45.86
CA ALA A 17 -17.05 1.93 44.53
C ALA A 17 -17.05 3.33 43.91
N VAL A 18 -17.23 4.38 44.68
CA VAL A 18 -17.22 5.76 44.18
C VAL A 18 -15.82 6.21 43.79
N VAL A 19 -14.78 5.79 44.53
CA VAL A 19 -13.38 6.14 44.22
C VAL A 19 -12.91 5.43 42.95
N VAL A 20 -13.30 4.17 42.71
CA VAL A 20 -12.95 3.44 41.46
C VAL A 20 -13.67 4.04 40.27
N LEU A 21 -14.91 4.50 40.41
CA LEU A 21 -15.68 5.11 39.31
C LEU A 21 -15.19 6.52 38.94
N LEU A 22 -14.54 7.24 39.84
CA LEU A 22 -13.98 8.58 39.61
C LEU A 22 -12.55 8.54 39.01
N VAL A 23 -11.81 7.46 39.21
CA VAL A 23 -10.43 7.33 38.68
C VAL A 23 -10.42 6.76 37.24
N LEU A 24 -11.42 5.96 36.85
CA LEU A 24 -11.50 5.37 35.50
C LEU A 24 -11.61 6.37 34.35
N PRO A 25 -12.30 7.52 34.43
CA PRO A 25 -12.30 8.50 33.35
C PRO A 25 -11.00 9.30 33.22
N ALA A 26 -10.16 9.37 34.24
CA ALA A 26 -8.90 10.12 34.20
C ALA A 26 -7.76 9.40 33.45
N LEU A 27 -7.93 8.11 33.15
CA LEU A 27 -6.98 7.32 32.37
C LEU A 27 -7.32 7.24 30.87
N ARG A 28 -8.18 8.11 30.38
CA ARG A 28 -8.25 8.34 28.93
C ARG A 28 -6.94 8.99 28.52
N VAL A 29 -5.96 8.18 28.19
CA VAL A 29 -4.82 8.59 27.39
C VAL A 29 -5.44 9.07 26.07
N ASP A 30 -5.51 10.38 25.86
CA ASP A 30 -5.81 10.93 24.56
C ASP A 30 -4.80 10.34 23.59
N ALA A 31 -5.24 9.38 22.81
CA ALA A 31 -4.40 8.82 21.76
C ALA A 31 -3.98 10.01 20.90
N ALA A 32 -2.68 10.27 20.83
CA ALA A 32 -2.15 11.34 20.01
C ALA A 32 -2.78 11.21 18.62
N PRO A 33 -3.26 12.31 18.00
CA PRO A 33 -3.91 12.25 16.72
C PRO A 33 -3.00 11.53 15.74
N THR A 34 -3.47 10.42 15.19
CA THR A 34 -2.70 9.65 14.21
C THR A 34 -2.42 10.58 13.03
N PRO A 35 -1.16 10.82 12.66
CA PRO A 35 -0.86 11.70 11.56
C PRO A 35 -1.55 11.22 10.29
N PRO A 36 -2.04 12.13 9.43
CA PRO A 36 -2.72 11.76 8.20
C PRO A 36 -1.79 10.86 7.36
N ALA A 37 -2.34 9.79 6.82
CA ALA A 37 -1.60 8.87 5.97
C ALA A 37 -1.47 9.45 4.56
N GLY A 38 -0.46 9.01 3.80
CA GLY A 38 -0.34 9.31 2.38
C GLY A 38 -1.24 8.42 1.54
N ALA A 39 -1.52 8.85 0.31
CA ALA A 39 -2.29 8.08 -0.66
C ALA A 39 -1.48 7.87 -1.96
N LEU A 40 -1.66 6.71 -2.59
CA LEU A 40 -1.10 6.41 -3.89
C LEU A 40 -2.13 5.72 -4.76
N HIS A 41 -2.23 6.17 -6.00
CA HIS A 41 -3.07 5.60 -7.02
C HIS A 41 -2.22 5.20 -8.22
N VAL A 42 -2.13 3.90 -8.50
CA VAL A 42 -1.40 3.36 -9.65
C VAL A 42 -2.38 2.97 -10.74
N THR A 43 -2.19 3.53 -11.93
CA THR A 43 -2.98 3.23 -13.12
C THR A 43 -2.16 2.46 -14.15
N ALA A 44 -2.82 1.69 -15.00
CA ALA A 44 -2.22 1.03 -16.14
C ALA A 44 -3.10 1.18 -17.37
N GLN A 45 -2.47 1.34 -18.52
CA GLN A 45 -3.14 1.47 -19.80
C GLN A 45 -2.62 0.45 -20.80
N SER A 46 -3.50 -0.01 -21.67
CA SER A 46 -3.15 -0.87 -22.79
C SER A 46 -2.33 -0.09 -23.82
N THR A 47 -1.36 -0.77 -24.44
CA THR A 47 -0.69 -0.32 -25.66
C THR A 47 -1.35 -0.97 -26.87
N GLY A 48 -0.97 -0.56 -28.11
CA GLY A 48 -1.52 -1.18 -29.32
C GLY A 48 -1.25 -2.68 -29.47
N GLU A 49 -0.22 -3.22 -28.78
CA GLU A 49 0.19 -4.62 -28.86
C GLU A 49 -0.13 -5.43 -27.61
N VAL A 50 -0.23 -4.75 -26.47
CA VAL A 50 -0.44 -5.37 -25.16
C VAL A 50 -1.69 -4.79 -24.51
N ALA A 51 -2.68 -5.65 -24.28
CA ALA A 51 -3.83 -5.29 -23.46
C ALA A 51 -3.51 -5.44 -21.97
N VAL A 52 -4.04 -4.52 -21.18
CA VAL A 52 -3.97 -4.56 -19.72
C VAL A 52 -5.37 -4.75 -19.15
N ARG A 53 -5.53 -5.69 -18.22
CA ARG A 53 -6.81 -6.00 -17.57
C ARG A 53 -6.65 -6.17 -16.05
N PRO A 54 -7.44 -5.47 -15.22
CA PRO A 54 -8.32 -4.39 -15.62
C PRO A 54 -7.54 -3.19 -16.19
N ALA A 55 -8.12 -2.46 -17.12
CA ALA A 55 -7.61 -1.15 -17.51
C ALA A 55 -7.95 -0.12 -16.42
N GLY A 56 -7.09 0.87 -16.22
CA GLY A 56 -7.28 1.90 -15.21
C GLY A 56 -6.59 1.56 -13.88
N THR A 57 -7.30 1.63 -12.77
CA THR A 57 -6.71 1.49 -11.44
C THR A 57 -6.21 0.07 -11.14
N VAL A 58 -4.94 -0.05 -10.86
CA VAL A 58 -4.25 -1.30 -10.48
C VAL A 58 -4.09 -1.41 -8.98
N LEU A 59 -3.78 -0.30 -8.33
CA LEU A 59 -3.59 -0.18 -6.91
C LEU A 59 -4.11 1.17 -6.43
N ARG A 60 -4.91 1.17 -5.39
CA ARG A 60 -5.32 2.36 -4.67
C ARG A 60 -5.12 2.13 -3.18
N THR A 61 -4.44 3.06 -2.52
CA THR A 61 -4.22 3.01 -1.08
C THR A 61 -4.28 4.42 -0.51
N ALA A 62 -4.87 4.57 0.67
CA ALA A 62 -5.04 5.84 1.36
C ALA A 62 -4.39 5.84 2.76
N ASP A 63 -3.57 4.85 3.08
CA ASP A 63 -2.96 4.70 4.40
C ASP A 63 -1.47 4.36 4.33
N LEU A 64 -0.75 5.04 3.44
CA LEU A 64 0.70 4.93 3.35
C LEU A 64 1.37 5.65 4.53
N ARG A 65 2.19 4.92 5.27
CA ARG A 65 3.00 5.44 6.36
C ARG A 65 4.44 4.98 6.22
N ALA A 66 5.39 5.81 6.64
CA ALA A 66 6.80 5.43 6.62
C ALA A 66 7.02 4.14 7.44
N GLY A 67 7.69 3.15 6.85
CA GLY A 67 7.86 1.83 7.45
C GLY A 67 6.57 1.01 7.64
N GLY A 68 5.45 1.45 7.05
CA GLY A 68 4.19 0.72 7.07
C GLY A 68 4.20 -0.52 6.18
N PRO A 69 3.11 -1.32 6.22
CA PRO A 69 3.04 -2.56 5.47
C PRO A 69 2.97 -2.33 3.96
N ASP A 70 3.46 -3.32 3.23
CA ASP A 70 3.39 -3.37 1.78
C ASP A 70 1.94 -3.31 1.27
N ARG A 71 1.75 -2.61 0.16
CA ARG A 71 0.49 -2.58 -0.59
C ARG A 71 0.64 -3.35 -1.88
N ARG A 72 -0.37 -4.13 -2.24
CA ARG A 72 -0.32 -5.04 -3.38
C ARG A 72 -1.43 -4.74 -4.37
N GLY A 73 -1.05 -4.73 -5.64
CA GLY A 73 -1.96 -4.67 -6.78
C GLY A 73 -1.58 -5.71 -7.82
N ALA A 74 -2.45 -5.95 -8.77
CA ALA A 74 -2.17 -6.87 -9.87
C ALA A 74 -2.89 -6.46 -11.13
N VAL A 75 -2.26 -6.73 -12.28
CA VAL A 75 -2.88 -6.65 -13.60
C VAL A 75 -2.57 -7.89 -14.40
N THR A 76 -3.42 -8.20 -15.36
CA THR A 76 -3.13 -9.20 -16.38
C THR A 76 -2.76 -8.49 -17.68
N ILE A 77 -1.57 -8.79 -18.20
CA ILE A 77 -1.16 -8.36 -19.52
C ILE A 77 -1.45 -9.47 -20.53
N VAL A 78 -1.84 -9.08 -21.75
CA VAL A 78 -2.20 -10.00 -22.83
C VAL A 78 -1.51 -9.53 -24.11
N ASN A 79 -0.72 -10.40 -24.73
CA ASN A 79 -0.20 -10.14 -26.06
C ASN A 79 -1.33 -10.27 -27.08
N GLN A 80 -1.71 -9.18 -27.74
CA GLN A 80 -2.79 -9.14 -28.75
C GLN A 80 -2.29 -9.39 -30.16
N THR A 81 -1.00 -9.69 -30.33
CA THR A 81 -0.41 -9.89 -31.67
C THR A 81 -0.16 -11.36 -31.98
N ALA A 82 0.09 -11.66 -33.24
CA ALA A 82 0.53 -12.97 -33.71
C ALA A 82 2.05 -13.21 -33.54
N ARG A 83 2.76 -12.28 -32.86
CA ARG A 83 4.22 -12.32 -32.71
C ARG A 83 4.59 -12.56 -31.25
N VAL A 84 5.79 -13.09 -31.02
CA VAL A 84 6.36 -13.18 -29.68
C VAL A 84 6.86 -11.80 -29.27
N LEU A 85 6.40 -11.31 -28.11
CA LEU A 85 6.77 -10.01 -27.59
C LEU A 85 7.65 -10.14 -26.34
N ARG A 86 8.68 -9.32 -26.28
CA ARG A 86 9.43 -9.02 -25.05
C ARG A 86 8.87 -7.75 -24.44
N ILE A 87 8.45 -7.81 -23.18
CA ILE A 87 7.81 -6.70 -22.49
C ILE A 87 8.69 -6.26 -21.34
N ARG A 88 8.97 -4.96 -21.27
CA ARG A 88 9.58 -4.30 -20.11
C ARG A 88 8.54 -3.46 -19.39
N ALA A 89 8.69 -3.32 -18.10
CA ALA A 89 7.78 -2.57 -17.25
C ALA A 89 8.55 -1.53 -16.42
N ARG A 90 7.88 -0.44 -16.10
CA ARG A 90 8.30 0.53 -15.08
C ARG A 90 7.08 1.17 -14.43
N VAL A 91 7.24 1.72 -13.24
CA VAL A 91 6.23 2.59 -12.63
C VAL A 91 6.79 3.99 -12.53
N THR A 92 6.08 4.95 -13.12
CA THR A 92 6.47 6.35 -13.17
C THR A 92 5.46 7.17 -12.37
N PRO A 93 5.87 7.96 -11.36
CA PRO A 93 4.98 8.87 -10.67
C PRO A 93 4.56 10.02 -11.59
N VAL A 94 3.36 10.52 -11.38
CA VAL A 94 2.89 11.79 -11.92
C VAL A 94 3.21 12.86 -10.88
N GLY A 95 4.17 13.71 -11.16
CA GLY A 95 4.74 14.62 -10.17
C GLY A 95 5.91 14.03 -9.39
N ASN A 96 6.38 14.73 -8.37
CA ASN A 96 7.57 14.38 -7.58
C ASN A 96 7.32 14.29 -6.06
N GLU A 97 6.07 14.39 -5.64
CA GLU A 97 5.69 14.49 -4.22
C GLU A 97 6.07 13.26 -3.40
N LEU A 98 6.14 12.08 -4.05
CA LEU A 98 6.54 10.82 -3.43
C LEU A 98 7.90 10.32 -3.93
N ASP A 99 8.70 11.16 -4.59
CA ASP A 99 10.00 10.77 -5.13
C ASP A 99 10.93 10.21 -4.06
N GLY A 100 11.29 8.93 -4.22
CA GLY A 100 12.19 8.23 -3.33
C GLY A 100 11.59 7.80 -1.97
N LEU A 101 10.32 8.08 -1.72
CA LEU A 101 9.62 7.69 -0.49
C LEU A 101 9.00 6.28 -0.57
N LEU A 102 8.84 5.77 -1.78
CA LEU A 102 8.26 4.46 -2.05
C LEU A 102 9.20 3.63 -2.92
N SER A 103 9.25 2.33 -2.67
CA SER A 103 9.81 1.35 -3.57
C SER A 103 8.70 0.54 -4.23
N VAL A 104 8.92 0.17 -5.49
CA VAL A 104 7.98 -0.65 -6.25
C VAL A 104 8.72 -1.89 -6.74
N SER A 105 8.22 -3.05 -6.37
CA SER A 105 8.68 -4.33 -6.89
C SER A 105 7.61 -4.98 -7.76
N MET A 106 8.03 -5.66 -8.82
CA MET A 106 7.12 -6.36 -9.73
C MET A 106 7.54 -7.80 -9.96
N ARG A 107 6.54 -8.66 -10.17
CA ARG A 107 6.71 -10.07 -10.51
C ARG A 107 5.73 -10.48 -11.61
N ALA A 108 6.15 -11.38 -12.47
CA ALA A 108 5.30 -12.03 -13.48
C ALA A 108 5.18 -13.51 -13.14
N GLY A 109 4.13 -13.88 -12.41
CA GLY A 109 4.04 -15.21 -11.79
C GLY A 109 5.21 -15.44 -10.82
N ALA A 110 6.02 -16.48 -11.06
CA ALA A 110 7.19 -16.78 -10.23
C ALA A 110 8.42 -15.90 -10.56
N THR A 111 8.45 -15.23 -11.72
CA THR A 111 9.62 -14.48 -12.20
C THR A 111 9.65 -13.07 -11.64
N PRO A 112 10.67 -12.68 -10.84
CA PRO A 112 10.84 -11.30 -10.40
C PRO A 112 11.30 -10.44 -11.57
N LEU A 113 10.71 -9.26 -11.73
CA LEU A 113 11.12 -8.28 -12.75
C LEU A 113 12.11 -7.27 -12.22
N GLY A 114 12.13 -7.10 -10.91
CA GLY A 114 13.02 -6.20 -10.21
C GLY A 114 12.28 -5.27 -9.25
N THR A 115 13.08 -4.43 -8.58
CA THR A 115 12.61 -3.40 -7.66
C THR A 115 13.22 -2.07 -8.06
N GLN A 116 12.43 -1.01 -7.98
CA GLN A 116 12.89 0.36 -8.22
C GLN A 116 12.33 1.31 -7.17
N LEU A 117 13.03 2.40 -6.91
CA LEU A 117 12.46 3.52 -6.19
C LEU A 117 11.51 4.28 -7.10
N LEU A 118 10.34 4.67 -6.57
CA LEU A 118 9.42 5.53 -7.28
C LEU A 118 10.06 6.92 -7.41
N ARG A 119 10.38 7.31 -8.63
CA ARG A 119 11.03 8.59 -8.97
C ARG A 119 10.53 9.06 -10.33
N SER A 120 10.42 10.37 -10.52
CA SER A 120 10.02 10.99 -11.78
C SER A 120 10.89 10.57 -12.98
N ARG A 121 12.14 10.18 -12.75
CA ARG A 121 13.07 9.63 -13.76
C ARG A 121 13.37 8.15 -13.54
N ALA A 122 12.37 7.36 -13.16
CA ALA A 122 12.55 5.93 -12.99
C ALA A 122 12.91 5.25 -14.32
N GLY A 123 13.94 4.42 -14.32
CA GLY A 123 14.32 3.57 -15.44
C GLY A 123 13.37 2.38 -15.63
N TRP A 124 13.54 1.65 -16.73
CA TRP A 124 12.88 0.36 -16.93
C TRP A 124 13.42 -0.68 -15.95
N LEU A 125 12.57 -1.58 -15.48
CA LEU A 125 13.02 -2.73 -14.69
C LEU A 125 14.00 -3.58 -15.49
N GLN A 126 14.93 -4.21 -14.78
CA GLN A 126 16.04 -4.94 -15.41
C GLN A 126 15.59 -6.18 -16.17
N ALA A 127 14.64 -6.91 -15.60
CA ALA A 127 14.11 -8.10 -16.25
C ALA A 127 12.93 -7.76 -17.16
N SER A 128 12.73 -8.63 -18.14
CA SER A 128 11.64 -8.55 -19.13
C SER A 128 10.82 -9.84 -19.12
N ILE A 129 9.61 -9.75 -19.63
CA ILE A 129 8.71 -10.89 -19.81
C ILE A 129 8.65 -11.20 -21.31
N VAL A 130 8.68 -12.48 -21.64
CA VAL A 130 8.40 -12.94 -23.02
C VAL A 130 6.98 -13.49 -23.03
N LEU A 131 6.14 -12.97 -23.93
CA LEU A 131 4.78 -13.43 -24.15
C LEU A 131 4.64 -13.99 -25.58
N ARG A 132 4.18 -15.21 -25.68
CA ARG A 132 3.76 -15.81 -26.95
C ARG A 132 2.50 -15.14 -27.49
N PRO A 133 2.11 -15.34 -28.75
CA PRO A 133 0.84 -14.86 -29.27
C PRO A 133 -0.32 -15.25 -28.36
N LEU A 134 -1.20 -14.29 -28.04
CA LEU A 134 -2.38 -14.44 -27.19
C LEU A 134 -2.11 -14.90 -25.76
N GLU A 135 -0.85 -15.03 -25.36
CA GLU A 135 -0.49 -15.40 -23.99
C GLU A 135 -0.91 -14.30 -23.02
N ARG A 136 -1.38 -14.77 -21.85
CA ARG A 136 -1.75 -13.92 -20.71
C ARG A 136 -0.76 -14.13 -19.59
N ARG A 137 -0.36 -13.04 -18.92
CA ARG A 137 0.51 -13.10 -17.76
C ARG A 137 0.05 -12.12 -16.70
N ARG A 138 -0.08 -12.62 -15.49
CA ARG A 138 -0.36 -11.76 -14.34
C ARG A 138 0.93 -11.07 -13.89
N LEU A 139 0.83 -9.76 -13.68
CA LEU A 139 1.84 -8.93 -13.04
C LEU A 139 1.36 -8.57 -11.64
N ASP A 140 2.10 -8.98 -10.63
CA ASP A 140 1.89 -8.56 -9.27
C ASP A 140 2.81 -7.37 -8.99
N ILE A 141 2.25 -6.33 -8.39
CA ILE A 141 2.92 -5.08 -8.05
C ILE A 141 2.86 -4.93 -6.55
N VAL A 142 4.00 -4.70 -5.93
CA VAL A 142 4.11 -4.44 -4.49
C VAL A 142 4.73 -3.08 -4.30
N VAL A 143 4.04 -2.22 -3.55
CA VAL A 143 4.53 -0.90 -3.16
C VAL A 143 4.86 -0.95 -1.68
N SER A 144 6.10 -0.62 -1.36
CA SER A 144 6.63 -0.61 0.01
C SER A 144 7.08 0.79 0.37
N PRO A 145 6.52 1.39 1.44
CA PRO A 145 7.03 2.65 1.98
C PRO A 145 8.48 2.48 2.45
N THR A 146 9.35 3.42 2.05
CA THR A 146 10.73 3.41 2.55
C THR A 146 10.76 3.82 4.03
N SER A 147 11.62 3.19 4.81
CA SER A 147 11.80 3.49 6.25
C SER A 147 12.65 4.73 6.51
N ARG A 148 12.73 5.68 5.56
CA ARG A 148 13.58 6.86 5.69
C ARG A 148 13.04 7.76 6.80
N PRO A 149 13.78 8.00 7.90
CA PRO A 149 13.35 8.91 8.95
C PRO A 149 13.10 10.30 8.39
N GLY A 150 12.00 10.94 8.77
CA GLY A 150 11.63 12.28 8.30
C GLY A 150 10.96 12.33 6.92
N ALA A 151 10.80 11.21 6.25
CA ALA A 151 10.04 11.13 4.99
C ALA A 151 8.54 11.27 5.29
N GLY A 152 8.04 12.50 5.26
CA GLY A 152 6.62 12.78 5.48
C GLY A 152 5.77 12.26 4.33
N LEU A 153 5.18 11.07 4.48
CA LEU A 153 4.10 10.59 3.61
C LEU A 153 2.74 11.18 4.02
N ALA A 154 2.67 11.75 5.22
CA ALA A 154 1.45 12.25 5.80
C ALA A 154 0.78 13.32 4.94
N GLY A 155 -0.48 13.09 4.56
CA GLY A 155 -1.29 14.01 3.77
C GLY A 155 -0.83 14.18 2.31
N ARG A 156 0.15 13.42 1.83
CA ARG A 156 0.57 13.46 0.43
C ARG A 156 -0.26 12.51 -0.41
N GLU A 157 -0.70 12.99 -1.55
CA GLU A 157 -1.38 12.19 -2.55
C GLU A 157 -0.55 12.20 -3.83
N ALA A 158 -0.42 11.06 -4.48
CA ALA A 158 0.25 10.98 -5.77
C ALA A 158 -0.38 9.92 -6.65
N ASP A 159 -0.35 10.20 -7.93
CA ASP A 159 -0.65 9.26 -8.99
C ASP A 159 0.65 8.66 -9.54
N ALA A 160 0.57 7.40 -9.95
CA ALA A 160 1.64 6.75 -10.69
C ALA A 160 1.07 5.94 -11.84
N ARG A 161 1.88 5.73 -12.86
CA ARG A 161 1.50 5.00 -14.05
C ARG A 161 2.41 3.80 -14.25
N LEU A 162 1.80 2.63 -14.49
CA LEU A 162 2.50 1.46 -14.99
C LEU A 162 2.66 1.61 -16.51
N ASP A 163 3.89 1.84 -16.94
CA ASP A 163 4.26 1.89 -18.35
C ASP A 163 4.75 0.51 -18.80
N LEU A 164 4.28 0.07 -19.94
CA LEU A 164 4.71 -1.16 -20.62
C LEU A 164 5.32 -0.81 -21.97
N ARG A 165 6.46 -1.43 -22.28
CA ARG A 165 7.09 -1.33 -23.59
C ARG A 165 7.23 -2.73 -24.18
N SER A 166 6.74 -2.92 -25.40
CA SER A 166 6.84 -4.17 -26.15
C SER A 166 7.87 -4.05 -27.25
N GLU A 167 8.58 -5.15 -27.49
CA GLU A 167 9.53 -5.32 -28.59
C GLU A 167 9.31 -6.72 -29.18
N VAL A 168 9.27 -6.82 -30.52
CA VAL A 168 9.14 -8.11 -31.21
C VAL A 168 10.44 -8.90 -31.03
N VAL A 169 10.32 -10.14 -30.55
CA VAL A 169 11.46 -11.08 -30.51
C VAL A 169 11.62 -11.67 -31.92
N ARG A 170 12.79 -11.43 -32.50
CA ARG A 170 13.19 -12.00 -33.79
C ARG A 170 13.84 -13.36 -33.62
#